data_6d7730f0e0328cfceae28f8c1f96b31b
#
_entry.id   6d7730f0e0328cfceae28f8c1f96b31b
#
_cell.length_a   1.000
_cell.length_b   1.000
_cell.length_c   1.000
_cell.angle_alpha   90.00
_cell.angle_beta   90.00
_cell.angle_gamma   90.00
#
_symmetry.space_group_name_H-M   'P 1'
#
loop_
_entity.id
_entity.type
_entity.pdbx_description
1 polymer ?
#
loop_
_entity_poly.entity_id
_entity_poly.type
_entity_poly.pdbx_seq_one_letter_code
_entity_poly.pdbx_strand_id
1 'polypeptide(L)'
;MVFVHNVLMSGSPGSGKTLLARAMPGILPEMSIEESLDVTRIYSVADQLPAGTPLIRHRPFRAPHHTISHAGLVGGGNIPKPGEISLAHRGVLFLDEFPEFGTRVLEVMRQPMEDKNEISKADLRAVA
;
A
#
# COMPACT_ATOMS: atom_id res chain seq x y z
N MET A 1 -11.48 -5.55 -13.45
CA MET A 1 -12.31 -5.05 -12.34
C MET A 1 -11.42 -4.87 -11.12
N VAL A 2 -11.35 -3.68 -10.59
CA VAL A 2 -10.54 -3.38 -9.41
C VAL A 2 -11.42 -3.46 -8.18
N PHE A 3 -11.08 -4.36 -7.26
CA PHE A 3 -11.73 -4.45 -5.96
C PHE A 3 -10.83 -3.82 -4.92
N VAL A 4 -11.35 -2.84 -4.21
CA VAL A 4 -10.69 -2.27 -3.05
C VAL A 4 -11.41 -2.76 -1.81
N HIS A 5 -10.69 -3.48 -0.97
CA HIS A 5 -11.22 -4.01 0.29
C HIS A 5 -10.48 -3.41 1.46
N ASN A 6 -11.19 -3.20 2.54
CA ASN A 6 -10.60 -2.77 3.80
C ASN A 6 -10.83 -3.87 4.83
N VAL A 7 -9.76 -4.25 5.52
CA VAL A 7 -9.78 -5.29 6.54
C VAL A 7 -9.31 -4.70 7.85
N LEU A 8 -10.11 -4.84 8.89
CA LEU A 8 -9.72 -4.47 10.25
C LEU A 8 -9.31 -5.74 11.01
N MET A 9 -8.10 -5.72 11.54
CA MET A 9 -7.60 -6.79 12.39
C MET A 9 -7.57 -6.35 13.84
N SER A 10 -8.15 -7.14 14.73
CA SER A 10 -8.16 -6.88 16.16
C SER A 10 -7.59 -8.09 16.88
N GLY A 11 -6.70 -7.82 17.83
CA GLY A 11 -6.07 -8.87 18.62
C GLY A 11 -4.99 -8.29 19.53
N SER A 12 -4.56 -9.09 20.49
CA SER A 12 -3.48 -8.73 21.40
C SER A 12 -2.14 -8.64 20.67
N PRO A 13 -1.16 -7.86 21.18
CA PRO A 13 0.19 -7.85 20.64
C PRO A 13 0.76 -9.28 20.55
N GLY A 14 1.41 -9.59 19.42
CA GLY A 14 1.97 -10.92 19.20
C GLY A 14 0.97 -11.99 18.75
N SER A 15 -0.27 -11.61 18.40
CA SER A 15 -1.29 -12.56 17.92
C SER A 15 -1.09 -13.00 16.47
N GLY A 16 -0.08 -12.51 15.77
CA GLY A 16 0.22 -12.90 14.40
C GLY A 16 -0.44 -12.03 13.34
N LYS A 17 -0.93 -10.85 13.69
CA LYS A 17 -1.57 -9.90 12.75
C LYS A 17 -0.65 -9.54 11.58
N THR A 18 0.60 -9.20 11.86
CA THR A 18 1.59 -8.85 10.84
C THR A 18 1.88 -10.02 9.90
N LEU A 19 2.02 -11.22 10.46
CA LEU A 19 2.26 -12.43 9.67
C LEU A 19 1.08 -12.71 8.74
N LEU A 20 -0.14 -12.58 9.24
CA LEU A 20 -1.34 -12.74 8.45
C LEU A 20 -1.44 -11.69 7.34
N ALA A 21 -1.14 -10.43 7.65
CA ALA A 21 -1.13 -9.37 6.66
C ALA A 21 -0.12 -9.61 5.54
N ARG A 22 1.08 -10.08 5.88
CA ARG A 22 2.12 -10.42 4.90
C ARG A 22 1.74 -11.59 3.99
N ALA A 23 0.86 -12.46 4.44
CA ALA A 23 0.36 -13.57 3.63
C ALA A 23 -0.74 -13.16 2.64
N MET A 24 -1.37 -12.00 2.84
CA MET A 24 -2.49 -11.54 2.01
C MET A 24 -2.16 -11.39 0.52
N PRO A 25 -1.00 -10.85 0.12
CA PRO A 25 -0.68 -10.77 -1.31
C PRO A 25 -0.72 -12.12 -2.02
N GLY A 26 -0.39 -13.19 -1.31
CA GLY A 26 -0.36 -14.56 -1.87
C GLY A 26 -1.75 -15.14 -2.17
N ILE A 27 -2.81 -14.63 -1.55
CA ILE A 27 -4.18 -15.09 -1.78
C ILE A 27 -4.92 -14.24 -2.81
N LEU A 28 -4.36 -13.11 -3.21
CA LEU A 28 -4.95 -12.27 -4.26
C LEU A 28 -4.62 -12.88 -5.64
N PRO A 29 -5.48 -12.63 -6.65
CA PRO A 29 -5.21 -13.09 -8.00
C PRO A 29 -3.86 -12.56 -8.52
N GLU A 30 -3.21 -13.31 -9.39
CA GLU A 30 -2.00 -12.85 -10.05
C GLU A 30 -2.28 -11.57 -10.85
N MET A 31 -1.31 -10.67 -10.87
CA MET A 31 -1.43 -9.45 -11.64
C MET A 31 -1.36 -9.75 -13.14
N SER A 32 -2.21 -9.07 -13.91
CA SER A 32 -2.08 -9.02 -15.36
C SER A 32 -0.78 -8.31 -15.77
N ILE A 33 -0.40 -8.42 -17.03
CA ILE A 33 0.77 -7.68 -17.54
C ILE A 33 0.58 -6.16 -17.38
N GLU A 34 -0.62 -5.67 -17.66
CA GLU A 34 -0.93 -4.23 -17.49
C GLU A 34 -0.79 -3.77 -16.04
N GLU A 35 -1.31 -4.56 -15.10
CA GLU A 35 -1.18 -4.29 -13.68
C GLU A 35 0.29 -4.31 -13.23
N SER A 36 1.05 -5.28 -13.71
CA SER A 36 2.48 -5.38 -13.43
C SER A 36 3.26 -4.18 -13.98
N LEU A 37 2.90 -3.69 -15.16
CA LEU A 37 3.51 -2.49 -15.75
C LEU A 37 3.20 -1.25 -14.90
N ASP A 38 1.98 -1.10 -14.42
CA ASP A 38 1.60 0.02 -13.57
C ASP A 38 2.43 0.05 -12.27
N VAL A 39 2.55 -1.09 -11.61
CA VAL A 39 3.36 -1.24 -10.40
C VAL A 39 4.84 -0.95 -10.68
N THR A 40 5.36 -1.49 -11.76
CA THR A 40 6.76 -1.30 -12.15
C THR A 40 7.08 0.17 -12.41
N ARG A 41 6.19 0.89 -13.07
CA ARG A 41 6.33 2.33 -13.32
C ARG A 41 6.40 3.12 -12.01
N ILE A 42 5.52 2.82 -11.08
CA ILE A 42 5.49 3.50 -9.78
C ILE A 42 6.80 3.28 -9.03
N TYR A 43 7.30 2.05 -8.97
CA TYR A 43 8.55 1.73 -8.30
C TYR A 43 9.77 2.34 -9.01
N SER A 44 9.73 2.43 -10.33
CA SER A 44 10.78 3.09 -11.11
C SER A 44 10.85 4.59 -10.79
N VAL A 45 9.71 5.26 -10.76
CA VAL A 45 9.64 6.70 -10.42
C VAL A 45 10.06 6.95 -8.97
N ALA A 46 9.75 6.04 -8.06
CA ALA A 46 10.15 6.12 -6.66
C ALA A 46 11.62 5.75 -6.42
N ASP A 47 12.34 5.31 -7.46
CA ASP A 47 13.71 4.82 -7.37
C ASP A 47 13.85 3.62 -6.42
N GLN A 48 12.84 2.76 -6.41
CA GLN A 48 12.78 1.56 -5.57
C GLN A 48 12.65 0.27 -6.38
N LEU A 49 12.84 0.33 -7.68
CA LEU A 49 12.82 -0.86 -8.51
C LEU A 49 14.09 -1.70 -8.22
N PRO A 50 13.92 -2.97 -7.81
CA PRO A 50 15.09 -3.81 -7.50
C PRO A 50 15.98 -3.99 -8.73
N ALA A 51 17.29 -3.96 -8.51
CA ALA A 51 18.28 -4.18 -9.57
C ALA A 51 18.07 -5.55 -10.22
N GLY A 52 18.09 -5.58 -11.55
CA GLY A 52 17.89 -6.82 -12.30
C GLY A 52 16.44 -7.28 -12.43
N THR A 53 15.48 -6.47 -11.92
CA THR A 53 14.05 -6.78 -12.03
C THR A 53 13.42 -5.87 -13.09
N PRO A 54 13.22 -6.35 -14.32
CA PRO A 54 12.62 -5.53 -15.38
C PRO A 54 11.12 -5.34 -15.22
N LEU A 55 10.47 -6.26 -14.52
CA LEU A 55 9.02 -6.25 -14.33
C LEU A 55 8.67 -6.83 -12.95
N ILE A 56 7.92 -6.07 -12.15
CA ILE A 56 7.41 -6.55 -10.87
C ILE A 56 6.17 -7.38 -11.13
N ARG A 57 6.22 -8.66 -10.77
CA ARG A 57 5.12 -9.62 -10.99
C ARG A 57 4.32 -9.93 -9.74
N HIS A 58 4.88 -9.67 -8.57
CA HIS A 58 4.23 -9.91 -7.28
C HIS A 58 3.54 -8.66 -6.78
N ARG A 59 2.38 -8.83 -6.18
CA ARG A 59 1.66 -7.72 -5.57
C ARG A 59 2.48 -7.13 -4.43
N PRO A 60 2.66 -5.80 -4.39
CA PRO A 60 3.46 -5.18 -3.33
C PRO A 60 2.79 -5.29 -1.97
N PHE A 61 3.63 -5.34 -0.94
CA PHE A 61 3.22 -5.23 0.46
C PHE A 61 3.98 -4.08 1.08
N ARG A 62 3.25 -3.09 1.59
CA ARG A 62 3.83 -1.93 2.25
C ARG A 62 3.31 -1.84 3.67
N ALA A 63 4.22 -1.67 4.62
CA ALA A 63 3.90 -1.56 6.04
C ALA A 63 4.63 -0.35 6.64
N PRO A 64 4.17 0.89 6.34
CA PRO A 64 4.82 2.09 6.87
C PRO A 64 4.65 2.17 8.38
N HIS A 65 5.68 2.69 9.05
CA HIS A 65 5.62 2.95 10.49
C HIS A 65 4.73 4.16 10.77
N HIS A 66 4.10 4.21 11.94
CA HIS A 66 3.20 5.32 12.31
C HIS A 66 3.92 6.67 12.42
N THR A 67 5.25 6.69 12.54
CA THR A 67 6.05 7.92 12.55
C THR A 67 6.34 8.47 11.15
N ILE A 68 5.87 7.80 10.11
CA ILE A 68 6.08 8.26 8.73
C ILE A 68 5.54 9.69 8.53
N SER A 69 6.25 10.50 7.74
CA SER A 69 5.79 11.84 7.38
C SER A 69 4.58 11.79 6.46
N HIS A 70 3.82 12.87 6.41
CA HIS A 70 2.72 13.01 5.46
C HIS A 70 3.20 12.81 4.02
N ALA A 71 4.32 13.42 3.64
CA ALA A 71 4.89 13.25 2.30
C ALA A 71 5.34 11.82 2.02
N GLY A 72 5.85 11.12 3.03
CA GLY A 72 6.23 9.72 2.90
C GLY A 72 5.04 8.80 2.67
N LEU A 73 3.90 9.12 3.26
CA LEU A 73 2.68 8.33 3.11
C LEU A 73 1.95 8.62 1.79
N VAL A 74 1.74 9.89 1.49
CA VAL A 74 0.90 10.33 0.36
C VAL A 74 1.70 10.60 -0.89
N GLY A 75 2.98 10.96 -0.74
CA GLY A 75 3.82 11.43 -1.82
C GLY A 75 3.95 12.94 -1.82
N GLY A 76 4.84 13.46 -2.65
CA GLY A 76 5.14 14.87 -2.73
C GLY A 76 6.51 15.20 -2.16
N GLY A 77 6.65 16.39 -1.58
CA GLY A 77 7.91 16.94 -1.12
C GLY A 77 8.50 17.93 -2.12
N ASN A 78 9.73 18.39 -1.89
CA ASN A 78 10.42 19.33 -2.78
C ASN A 78 10.69 18.72 -4.16
N ILE A 79 11.02 17.44 -4.20
CA ILE A 79 11.08 16.63 -5.42
C ILE A 79 9.91 15.64 -5.32
N PRO A 80 8.84 15.80 -6.10
CA PRO A 80 7.68 14.92 -5.98
C PRO A 80 8.04 13.45 -6.23
N LYS A 81 7.75 12.59 -5.25
CA LYS A 81 7.92 11.14 -5.35
C LYS A 81 6.65 10.43 -4.88
N PRO A 82 6.37 9.23 -5.41
CA PRO A 82 5.28 8.41 -4.89
C PRO A 82 5.47 8.08 -3.42
N GLY A 83 4.39 8.14 -2.64
CA GLY A 83 4.38 7.73 -1.24
C GLY A 83 4.02 6.25 -1.07
N GLU A 84 3.90 5.83 0.19
CA GLU A 84 3.57 4.44 0.53
C GLU A 84 2.22 3.97 -0.02
N ILE A 85 1.25 4.88 -0.11
CA ILE A 85 -0.07 4.56 -0.70
C ILE A 85 0.09 4.17 -2.17
N SER A 86 0.87 4.93 -2.93
CA SER A 86 1.13 4.63 -4.35
C SER A 86 1.97 3.35 -4.50
N LEU A 87 2.96 3.15 -3.64
CA LEU A 87 3.80 1.95 -3.65
C LEU A 87 3.01 0.68 -3.30
N ALA A 88 1.88 0.82 -2.62
CA ALA A 88 0.97 -0.30 -2.34
C ALA A 88 -0.05 -0.55 -3.45
N HIS A 89 0.00 0.19 -4.54
CA HIS A 89 -0.92 0.05 -5.66
C HIS A 89 -0.95 -1.40 -6.17
N ARG A 90 -2.15 -1.93 -6.37
CA ARG A 90 -2.38 -3.33 -6.77
C ARG A 90 -1.96 -4.37 -5.72
N GLY A 91 -1.66 -3.95 -4.50
CA GLY A 91 -1.19 -4.82 -3.44
C GLY A 91 -1.87 -4.55 -2.11
N VAL A 92 -1.08 -4.62 -1.04
CA VAL A 92 -1.57 -4.48 0.33
C VAL A 92 -0.85 -3.32 1.02
N LEU A 93 -1.64 -2.42 1.60
CA LEU A 93 -1.15 -1.40 2.52
C LEU A 93 -1.56 -1.82 3.94
N PHE A 94 -0.57 -2.13 4.77
CA PHE A 94 -0.77 -2.55 6.15
C PHE A 94 -0.41 -1.41 7.10
N LEU A 95 -1.38 -1.00 7.92
CA LEU A 95 -1.20 0.05 8.91
C LEU A 95 -1.31 -0.58 10.29
N ASP A 96 -0.17 -0.96 10.85
CA ASP A 96 -0.10 -1.50 12.22
C ASP A 96 -0.19 -0.36 13.23
N GLU A 97 -0.81 -0.64 14.37
CA GLU A 97 -1.08 0.38 15.40
C GLU A 97 -1.80 1.60 14.82
N PHE A 98 -2.87 1.34 14.10
CA PHE A 98 -3.60 2.36 13.35
C PHE A 98 -3.95 3.63 14.15
N PRO A 99 -4.36 3.56 15.42
CA PRO A 99 -4.63 4.77 16.20
C PRO A 99 -3.42 5.70 16.36
N GLU A 100 -2.20 5.15 16.29
CA GLU A 100 -0.96 5.93 16.44
C GLU A 100 -0.66 6.80 15.20
N PHE A 101 -1.30 6.53 14.06
CA PHE A 101 -1.13 7.36 12.86
C PHE A 101 -1.81 8.72 12.98
N GLY A 102 -2.75 8.89 13.91
CA GLY A 102 -3.45 10.14 14.14
C GLY A 102 -4.54 10.46 13.13
N THR A 103 -5.30 11.52 13.40
CA THR A 103 -6.45 11.93 12.58
C THR A 103 -6.07 12.40 11.17
N ARG A 104 -4.87 12.95 11.00
CA ARG A 104 -4.37 13.43 9.72
C ARG A 104 -4.28 12.32 8.68
N VAL A 105 -3.81 11.15 9.09
CA VAL A 105 -3.70 9.98 8.23
C VAL A 105 -5.08 9.43 7.89
N LEU A 106 -6.01 9.44 8.84
CA LEU A 106 -7.39 9.03 8.61
C LEU A 106 -8.06 9.86 7.51
N GLU A 107 -7.86 11.18 7.53
CA GLU A 107 -8.40 12.08 6.51
C GLU A 107 -7.77 11.81 5.13
N VAL A 108 -6.47 11.60 5.08
CA VAL A 108 -5.75 11.28 3.85
C VAL A 108 -6.21 9.94 3.27
N MET A 109 -6.44 8.94 4.12
CA MET A 109 -6.91 7.62 3.71
C MET A 109 -8.37 7.62 3.27
N ARG A 110 -9.17 8.57 3.73
CA ARG A 110 -10.57 8.68 3.37
C ARG A 110 -10.76 8.86 1.85
N GLN A 111 -10.02 9.75 1.24
CA GLN A 111 -10.11 10.00 -0.20
C GLN A 111 -9.81 8.76 -1.05
N PRO A 112 -8.68 8.05 -0.86
CA PRO A 112 -8.44 6.79 -1.56
C PRO A 112 -9.45 5.68 -1.27
N MET A 113 -10.14 5.75 -0.13
CA MET A 113 -11.18 4.77 0.22
C MET A 113 -12.52 5.05 -0.47
N GLU A 114 -12.82 6.31 -0.73
CA GLU A 114 -14.10 6.74 -1.32
C GLU A 114 -14.03 6.84 -2.85
N ASP A 115 -12.89 7.23 -3.38
CA ASP A 115 -12.72 7.48 -4.81
C ASP A 115 -12.25 6.22 -5.56
N LYS A 116 -13.15 5.66 -6.35
CA LYS A 116 -12.94 4.40 -7.06
C LYS A 116 -12.09 4.53 -8.34
N ASN A 117 -11.76 5.75 -8.74
CA ASN A 117 -11.15 6.02 -10.05
C ASN A 117 -9.67 6.43 -10.00
N GLU A 118 -9.06 6.50 -8.84
CA GLU A 118 -7.66 6.92 -8.73
C GLU A 118 -6.68 5.77 -8.95
N ILE A 119 -5.61 6.11 -9.66
CA ILE A 119 -4.55 5.18 -10.10
C ILE A 119 -3.72 4.63 -8.93
N SER A 120 -3.77 5.25 -7.77
CA SER A 120 -2.91 4.96 -6.62
C SER A 120 -3.59 4.19 -5.48
N LYS A 121 -4.54 3.31 -5.79
CA LYS A 121 -5.25 2.54 -4.77
C LYS A 121 -4.62 1.18 -4.54
N ALA A 122 -4.44 0.81 -3.30
CA ALA A 122 -4.14 -0.56 -2.93
C ALA A 122 -5.38 -1.44 -3.15
N ASP A 123 -5.20 -2.66 -3.64
CA ASP A 123 -6.30 -3.61 -3.80
C ASP A 123 -6.85 -4.06 -2.45
N LEU A 124 -6.01 -4.06 -1.43
CA LEU A 124 -6.37 -4.43 -0.08
C LEU A 124 -5.68 -3.51 0.92
N ARG A 125 -6.41 -3.07 1.91
CA ARG A 125 -5.86 -2.34 3.04
C ARG A 125 -6.16 -3.11 4.31
N ALA A 126 -5.12 -3.46 5.02
CA ALA A 126 -5.24 -4.12 6.31
C ALA A 126 -4.84 -3.14 7.41
N VAL A 127 -5.66 -3.08 8.43
CA VAL A 127 -5.49 -2.17 9.56
C VAL A 127 -5.50 -2.98 10.84
N ALA A 128 -4.54 -2.75 11.68
CA ALA A 128 -4.43 -3.45 12.96
C ALA A 128 -4.43 -2.52 14.17
#